data_97f41d5fb72da3b2952134d1aa89d6b9
#
_entry.id   97f41d5fb72da3b2952134d1aa89d6b9
#
_cell.length_a   1.000
_cell.length_b   1.000
_cell.length_c   1.000
_cell.angle_alpha   90.00
_cell.angle_beta   90.00
_cell.angle_gamma   90.00
#
_symmetry.space_group_name_H-M   'P 1'
#
loop_
_entity.id
_entity.type
_entity.pdbx_description
1 polymer ?
#
loop_
_entity_poly.entity_id
_entity_poly.type
_entity_poly.pdbx_seq_one_letter_code
_entity_poly.pdbx_strand_id
1 'polypeptide(L)'
;MRLTQFSLLFLILLSFVQCDKTSPEEVKNPAQEKISDSLKKVEEKEKEISYHAEIINHQDSALSVFQKKYSEEEIHNILAINRLDVKNRWRADTLVVPDKMEKDFNAYSPFPKNISLAKDIHKLALFSYPIHAYALYENGNLIKWGPTSMGKKSSPTKIGLGFTNWKKKIAISTSNSEWKLRWNFNVFNFHGIG
;
A
#
# COMPACT_ATOMS: atom_id res chain seq x y z
N MET A 1 -46.32 68.85 -12.53
CA MET A 1 -45.84 68.82 -13.95
C MET A 1 -45.30 67.43 -14.20
N ARG A 2 -46.10 66.58 -14.74
CA ARG A 2 -46.21 66.18 -16.18
C ARG A 2 -44.84 65.97 -16.83
N LEU A 3 -44.45 64.75 -17.15
CA LEU A 3 -44.50 64.07 -18.46
C LEU A 3 -43.70 62.72 -18.30
N THR A 4 -44.23 61.71 -18.65
CA THR A 4 -44.67 60.91 -19.77
C THR A 4 -43.71 59.73 -20.02
N GLN A 5 -44.37 58.58 -20.02
CA GLN A 5 -43.91 57.27 -20.49
C GLN A 5 -43.24 57.28 -21.85
N PHE A 6 -42.22 56.49 -21.99
CA PHE A 6 -42.00 55.78 -23.30
C PHE A 6 -41.60 54.33 -22.98
N SER A 7 -42.56 53.49 -23.29
CA SER A 7 -42.46 52.06 -23.39
C SER A 7 -41.65 51.71 -24.61
N LEU A 8 -40.53 51.06 -24.48
CA LEU A 8 -39.86 50.42 -25.63
C LEU A 8 -39.81 48.93 -25.38
N LEU A 9 -40.76 48.26 -26.02
CA LEU A 9 -40.89 46.79 -26.07
C LEU A 9 -39.77 46.28 -26.94
N PHE A 10 -38.72 45.71 -26.32
CA PHE A 10 -37.66 45.04 -27.03
C PHE A 10 -37.99 43.54 -27.13
N LEU A 11 -38.55 43.14 -28.25
CA LEU A 11 -38.88 41.78 -28.59
C LEU A 11 -37.58 41.03 -28.93
N ILE A 12 -37.00 40.32 -27.95
CA ILE A 12 -35.87 39.45 -28.21
C ILE A 12 -36.41 38.10 -28.72
N LEU A 13 -36.27 37.88 -30.02
CA LEU A 13 -36.43 36.55 -30.62
C LEU A 13 -35.30 35.67 -30.11
N LEU A 14 -35.63 34.80 -29.17
CA LEU A 14 -34.77 33.68 -28.81
C LEU A 14 -34.90 32.59 -29.89
N SER A 15 -33.99 32.61 -30.85
CA SER A 15 -33.74 31.47 -31.71
C SER A 15 -33.12 30.35 -30.90
N PHE A 16 -33.91 29.35 -30.58
CA PHE A 16 -33.43 28.08 -30.04
C PHE A 16 -32.60 27.39 -31.14
N VAL A 17 -31.27 27.48 -31.01
CA VAL A 17 -30.38 26.57 -31.70
C VAL A 17 -30.43 25.27 -30.90
N GLN A 18 -31.20 24.30 -31.39
CA GLN A 18 -31.11 22.92 -30.94
C GLN A 18 -29.72 22.40 -31.38
N CYS A 19 -28.80 22.40 -30.45
CA CYS A 19 -27.58 21.62 -30.62
C CYS A 19 -27.93 20.16 -30.35
N ASP A 20 -28.08 19.38 -31.41
CA ASP A 20 -28.11 17.93 -31.34
C ASP A 20 -26.82 17.47 -30.65
N LYS A 21 -26.96 17.05 -29.40
CA LYS A 21 -25.93 16.30 -28.67
C LYS A 21 -25.89 14.88 -29.27
N THR A 22 -25.24 14.73 -30.40
CA THR A 22 -24.67 13.44 -30.76
C THR A 22 -23.60 13.14 -29.70
N SER A 23 -23.96 12.28 -28.76
CA SER A 23 -23.03 11.66 -27.84
C SER A 23 -21.90 11.04 -28.67
N PRO A 24 -20.62 11.31 -28.38
CA PRO A 24 -19.56 10.56 -29.06
C PRO A 24 -19.75 9.09 -28.65
N GLU A 25 -19.99 8.22 -29.63
CA GLU A 25 -19.85 6.80 -29.44
C GLU A 25 -18.44 6.56 -28.85
N GLU A 26 -18.41 6.08 -27.61
CA GLU A 26 -17.19 5.66 -26.96
C GLU A 26 -16.61 4.51 -27.78
N VAL A 27 -15.65 4.83 -28.64
CA VAL A 27 -14.88 3.80 -29.36
C VAL A 27 -14.14 2.99 -28.32
N LYS A 28 -14.75 1.91 -27.89
CA LYS A 28 -14.15 0.93 -26.98
C LYS A 28 -12.91 0.38 -27.65
N ASN A 29 -11.77 0.81 -27.15
CA ASN A 29 -10.48 0.33 -27.62
C ASN A 29 -10.35 -1.17 -27.24
N PRO A 30 -10.27 -2.09 -28.22
CA PRO A 30 -10.20 -3.54 -27.95
C PRO A 30 -8.98 -3.94 -27.09
N ALA A 31 -7.98 -3.06 -26.99
CA ALA A 31 -6.84 -3.23 -26.08
C ALA A 31 -7.23 -2.99 -24.61
N GLN A 32 -8.13 -2.05 -24.33
CA GLN A 32 -8.62 -1.77 -22.96
C GLN A 32 -9.56 -2.88 -22.46
N GLU A 33 -10.36 -3.46 -23.33
CA GLU A 33 -11.23 -4.57 -22.99
C GLU A 33 -10.44 -5.85 -22.64
N LYS A 34 -9.37 -6.15 -23.39
CA LYS A 34 -8.45 -7.25 -23.07
C LYS A 34 -7.69 -7.05 -21.76
N ILE A 35 -7.34 -5.82 -21.42
CA ILE A 35 -6.67 -5.48 -20.16
C ILE A 35 -7.67 -5.62 -18.99
N SER A 36 -8.92 -5.17 -19.15
CA SER A 36 -9.96 -5.28 -18.14
C SER A 36 -10.35 -6.75 -17.86
N ASP A 37 -10.45 -7.57 -18.90
CA ASP A 37 -10.73 -9.00 -18.77
C ASP A 37 -9.55 -9.78 -18.19
N SER A 38 -8.33 -9.39 -18.52
CA SER A 38 -7.12 -9.97 -17.91
C SER A 38 -7.01 -9.62 -16.43
N LEU A 39 -7.36 -8.40 -16.03
CA LEU A 39 -7.40 -7.98 -14.64
C LEU A 39 -8.49 -8.72 -13.85
N LYS A 40 -9.71 -8.84 -14.39
CA LYS A 40 -10.79 -9.62 -13.78
C LYS A 40 -10.42 -11.10 -13.61
N LYS A 41 -9.73 -11.70 -14.59
CA LYS A 41 -9.32 -13.10 -14.54
C LYS A 41 -8.19 -13.39 -13.55
N VAL A 42 -7.42 -12.35 -13.17
CA VAL A 42 -6.40 -12.43 -12.11
C VAL A 42 -7.05 -12.27 -10.73
N GLU A 43 -8.11 -11.44 -10.59
CA GLU A 43 -8.85 -11.28 -9.34
C GLU A 43 -9.66 -12.53 -8.94
N GLU A 44 -10.09 -13.35 -9.89
CA GLU A 44 -10.94 -14.53 -9.60
C GLU A 44 -10.22 -15.71 -8.92
N LYS A 45 -8.92 -15.64 -8.64
CA LYS A 45 -8.14 -16.75 -8.09
C LYS A 45 -7.43 -16.48 -6.75
N GLU A 46 -7.55 -15.32 -6.17
CA GLU A 46 -7.02 -15.11 -4.83
C GLU A 46 -8.01 -15.67 -3.81
N LYS A 47 -7.63 -16.77 -3.18
CA LYS A 47 -8.36 -17.34 -2.05
C LYS A 47 -8.50 -16.26 -0.98
N GLU A 48 -9.73 -15.81 -0.75
CA GLU A 48 -10.02 -14.83 0.28
C GLU A 48 -9.66 -15.41 1.65
N ILE A 49 -8.77 -14.70 2.37
CA ILE A 49 -8.36 -15.08 3.72
C ILE A 49 -9.30 -14.37 4.69
N SER A 50 -10.03 -15.15 5.47
CA SER A 50 -10.86 -14.62 6.54
C SER A 50 -10.05 -14.40 7.82
N TYR A 51 -10.47 -13.43 8.61
CA TYR A 51 -9.77 -13.01 9.83
C TYR A 51 -10.79 -12.76 10.95
N HIS A 52 -10.35 -12.98 12.18
CA HIS A 52 -11.07 -12.58 13.39
C HIS A 52 -10.19 -11.69 14.27
N ALA A 53 -10.81 -11.00 15.21
CA ALA A 53 -10.13 -10.21 16.22
C ALA A 53 -9.92 -11.06 17.48
N GLU A 54 -8.69 -11.12 17.98
CA GLU A 54 -8.34 -11.79 19.22
C GLU A 54 -7.81 -10.77 20.24
N ILE A 55 -8.44 -10.74 21.41
CA ILE A 55 -8.09 -9.84 22.51
C ILE A 55 -6.94 -10.45 23.30
N ILE A 56 -5.83 -9.73 23.41
CA ILE A 56 -4.66 -10.14 24.20
C ILE A 56 -4.57 -9.41 25.53
N ASN A 57 -5.28 -8.34 25.75
CA ASN A 57 -5.12 -7.47 26.94
C ASN A 57 -3.68 -7.46 27.48
N HIS A 58 -3.10 -6.37 27.84
CA HIS A 58 -1.71 -6.26 28.31
C HIS A 58 -1.38 -7.09 29.57
N GLN A 59 -2.29 -7.93 30.05
CA GLN A 59 -2.08 -8.78 31.20
C GLN A 59 -1.21 -9.99 30.82
N ASP A 60 -0.20 -10.27 31.62
CA ASP A 60 0.72 -11.39 31.39
C ASP A 60 0.02 -12.74 31.21
N SER A 61 -1.15 -12.92 31.85
CA SER A 61 -1.96 -14.12 31.72
C SER A 61 -2.55 -14.30 30.32
N ALA A 62 -3.06 -13.23 29.69
CA ALA A 62 -3.65 -13.29 28.35
C ALA A 62 -2.56 -13.56 27.31
N LEU A 63 -1.39 -12.94 27.45
CA LEU A 63 -0.25 -13.20 26.57
C LEU A 63 0.23 -14.65 26.68
N SER A 64 0.27 -15.21 27.90
CA SER A 64 0.67 -16.60 28.08
C SER A 64 -0.32 -17.60 27.49
N VAL A 65 -1.61 -17.29 27.49
CA VAL A 65 -2.65 -18.08 26.81
C VAL A 65 -2.45 -18.04 25.29
N PHE A 66 -2.22 -16.85 24.74
CA PHE A 66 -1.95 -16.65 23.33
C PHE A 66 -0.71 -17.45 22.87
N GLN A 67 0.38 -17.40 23.64
CA GLN A 67 1.60 -18.14 23.36
C GLN A 67 1.45 -19.67 23.47
N LYS A 68 0.47 -20.15 24.24
CA LYS A 68 0.12 -21.59 24.30
C LYS A 68 -0.77 -22.03 23.13
N LYS A 69 -1.56 -21.10 22.57
CA LYS A 69 -2.51 -21.37 21.50
C LYS A 69 -1.84 -21.48 20.14
N TYR A 70 -0.77 -20.70 19.90
CA TYR A 70 -0.09 -20.57 18.63
C TYR A 70 1.38 -20.97 18.75
N SER A 71 1.93 -21.61 17.73
CA SER A 71 3.35 -21.88 17.60
C SER A 71 4.17 -20.59 17.46
N GLU A 72 5.46 -20.65 17.68
CA GLU A 72 6.35 -19.47 17.51
C GLU A 72 6.29 -18.89 16.09
N GLU A 73 6.18 -19.71 15.07
CA GLU A 73 6.06 -19.29 13.68
C GLU A 73 4.72 -18.59 13.43
N GLU A 74 3.62 -19.15 13.91
CA GLU A 74 2.30 -18.55 13.80
C GLU A 74 2.23 -17.21 14.55
N ILE A 75 2.81 -17.12 15.74
CA ILE A 75 2.91 -15.86 16.50
C ILE A 75 3.70 -14.84 15.71
N HIS A 76 4.81 -15.22 15.08
CA HIS A 76 5.60 -14.32 14.24
C HIS A 76 4.77 -13.80 13.06
N ASN A 77 4.03 -14.67 12.40
CA ASN A 77 3.17 -14.32 11.27
C ASN A 77 2.03 -13.40 11.69
N ILE A 78 1.34 -13.70 12.79
CA ILE A 78 0.26 -12.87 13.35
C ILE A 78 0.80 -11.47 13.69
N LEU A 79 1.93 -11.38 14.39
CA LEU A 79 2.53 -10.09 14.73
C LEU A 79 2.91 -9.30 13.48
N ALA A 80 3.47 -9.95 12.47
CA ALA A 80 3.83 -9.31 11.20
C ALA A 80 2.60 -8.78 10.45
N ILE A 81 1.49 -9.53 10.41
CA ILE A 81 0.21 -9.09 9.85
C ILE A 81 -0.27 -7.82 10.57
N ASN A 82 -0.11 -7.74 11.87
CA ASN A 82 -0.49 -6.60 12.71
C ASN A 82 0.57 -5.48 12.77
N ARG A 83 1.63 -5.55 11.97
CA ARG A 83 2.73 -4.56 11.93
C ARG A 83 3.48 -4.43 13.26
N LEU A 84 3.55 -5.52 14.00
CA LEU A 84 4.25 -5.63 15.28
C LEU A 84 5.47 -6.54 15.15
N ASP A 85 6.41 -6.37 16.07
CA ASP A 85 7.48 -7.33 16.33
C ASP A 85 7.35 -7.92 17.75
N VAL A 86 8.12 -8.95 18.04
CA VAL A 86 8.08 -9.63 19.34
C VAL A 86 8.35 -8.68 20.50
N LYS A 87 9.19 -7.65 20.33
CA LYS A 87 9.52 -6.68 21.36
C LYS A 87 8.41 -5.67 21.60
N ASN A 88 7.62 -5.38 20.56
CA ASN A 88 6.55 -4.39 20.59
C ASN A 88 5.14 -5.01 20.67
N ARG A 89 5.03 -6.33 20.87
CA ARG A 89 3.75 -7.04 20.92
C ARG A 89 2.79 -6.50 22.02
N TRP A 90 3.33 -5.94 23.08
CA TRP A 90 2.58 -5.35 24.19
C TRP A 90 1.83 -4.05 23.81
N ARG A 91 2.07 -3.49 22.61
CA ARG A 91 1.43 -2.25 22.15
C ARG A 91 0.02 -2.45 21.63
N ALA A 92 -0.41 -3.69 21.46
CA ALA A 92 -1.75 -4.00 20.99
C ALA A 92 -2.53 -4.76 22.06
N ASP A 93 -3.78 -4.35 22.26
CA ASP A 93 -4.75 -5.06 23.10
C ASP A 93 -5.49 -6.14 22.30
N THR A 94 -5.57 -5.95 21.00
CA THR A 94 -6.30 -6.81 20.06
C THR A 94 -5.45 -7.05 18.82
N LEU A 95 -5.41 -8.28 18.36
CA LEU A 95 -4.74 -8.69 17.12
C LEU A 95 -5.74 -9.20 16.11
N VAL A 96 -5.47 -8.92 14.85
CA VAL A 96 -6.12 -9.55 13.71
C VAL A 96 -5.42 -10.87 13.46
N VAL A 97 -6.17 -11.96 13.52
CA VAL A 97 -5.66 -13.32 13.38
C VAL A 97 -6.35 -14.01 12.21
N PRO A 98 -5.63 -14.66 11.30
CA PRO A 98 -6.25 -15.45 10.24
C PRO A 98 -7.05 -16.62 10.84
N ASP A 99 -8.26 -16.88 10.33
CA ASP A 99 -9.08 -18.03 10.77
C ASP A 99 -8.40 -19.36 10.45
N LYS A 100 -7.60 -19.37 9.39
CA LYS A 100 -6.75 -20.48 9.00
C LYS A 100 -5.36 -20.00 8.65
N MET A 101 -4.35 -20.59 9.26
CA MET A 101 -2.96 -20.28 8.95
C MET A 101 -2.55 -20.86 7.59
N GLU A 102 -2.04 -20.01 6.72
CA GLU A 102 -1.43 -20.41 5.45
C GLU A 102 0.07 -20.68 5.64
N LYS A 103 0.56 -21.69 4.96
CA LYS A 103 1.99 -22.07 5.03
C LYS A 103 2.90 -21.02 4.37
N ASP A 104 2.43 -20.44 3.26
CA ASP A 104 3.15 -19.36 2.59
C ASP A 104 2.76 -18.02 3.19
N PHE A 105 3.68 -17.38 3.88
CA PHE A 105 3.46 -16.05 4.47
C PHE A 105 3.14 -14.98 3.41
N ASN A 106 3.55 -15.16 2.16
CA ASN A 106 3.21 -14.25 1.07
C ASN A 106 1.69 -14.23 0.76
N ALA A 107 0.93 -15.23 1.23
CA ALA A 107 -0.53 -15.21 1.12
C ALA A 107 -1.17 -14.01 1.86
N TYR A 108 -0.54 -13.52 2.92
CA TYR A 108 -1.00 -12.37 3.70
C TYR A 108 -0.49 -11.02 3.19
N SER A 109 0.12 -10.98 2.01
CA SER A 109 0.71 -9.76 1.48
C SER A 109 -0.35 -8.70 1.19
N PRO A 110 -0.17 -7.47 1.70
CA PRO A 110 -1.00 -6.34 1.29
C PRO A 110 -0.58 -5.76 -0.08
N PHE A 111 0.42 -6.35 -0.71
CA PHE A 111 0.93 -5.96 -2.01
C PHE A 111 0.52 -6.99 -3.08
N PRO A 112 0.39 -6.59 -4.34
CA PRO A 112 0.06 -7.51 -5.42
C PRO A 112 1.14 -8.59 -5.59
N LYS A 113 0.74 -9.80 -5.93
CA LYS A 113 1.67 -10.91 -6.16
C LYS A 113 2.53 -10.71 -7.40
N ASN A 114 2.03 -9.93 -8.37
CA ASN A 114 2.75 -9.60 -9.58
C ASN A 114 2.55 -8.12 -9.97
N ILE A 115 3.63 -7.48 -10.41
CA ILE A 115 3.63 -6.12 -10.98
C ILE A 115 4.14 -6.21 -12.40
N SER A 116 3.24 -6.23 -13.38
CA SER A 116 3.57 -6.37 -14.80
C SER A 116 4.51 -5.28 -15.31
N LEU A 117 4.39 -4.05 -14.81
CA LEU A 117 5.26 -2.92 -15.14
C LEU A 117 6.71 -3.10 -14.64
N ALA A 118 6.92 -3.98 -13.66
CA ALA A 118 8.23 -4.25 -13.09
C ALA A 118 8.88 -5.54 -13.61
N LYS A 119 8.33 -6.17 -14.65
CA LYS A 119 8.84 -7.44 -15.22
C LYS A 119 10.29 -7.38 -15.67
N ASP A 120 10.73 -6.21 -16.16
CA ASP A 120 12.09 -5.98 -16.65
C ASP A 120 13.02 -5.43 -15.56
N ILE A 121 12.51 -5.25 -14.33
CA ILE A 121 13.29 -4.82 -13.18
C ILE A 121 13.73 -6.07 -12.41
N HIS A 122 15.01 -6.38 -12.48
CA HIS A 122 15.55 -7.60 -11.87
C HIS A 122 15.24 -7.67 -10.36
N LYS A 123 15.46 -6.60 -9.62
CA LYS A 123 15.13 -6.53 -8.18
C LYS A 123 14.52 -5.18 -7.82
N LEU A 124 13.34 -5.23 -7.21
CA LEU A 124 12.62 -4.05 -6.75
C LEU A 124 12.24 -4.22 -5.28
N ALA A 125 12.49 -3.21 -4.47
CA ALA A 125 11.99 -3.11 -3.11
C ALA A 125 11.00 -1.95 -3.01
N LEU A 126 9.78 -2.23 -2.56
CA LEU A 126 8.75 -1.23 -2.28
C LEU A 126 8.63 -1.04 -0.77
N PHE A 127 8.47 0.21 -0.34
CA PHE A 127 8.19 0.57 1.05
C PHE A 127 6.95 1.47 1.07
N SER A 128 5.97 1.13 1.87
CA SER A 128 4.70 1.86 1.93
C SER A 128 4.47 2.48 3.30
N TYR A 129 4.35 3.80 3.34
CA TYR A 129 3.98 4.54 4.55
C TYR A 129 2.59 4.16 5.07
N PRO A 130 1.52 4.19 4.23
CA PRO A 130 0.16 3.89 4.72
C PRO A 130 0.02 2.51 5.32
N ILE A 131 0.74 1.52 4.77
CA ILE A 131 0.60 0.12 5.21
C ILE A 131 1.69 -0.27 6.21
N HIS A 132 2.72 0.55 6.43
CA HIS A 132 3.88 0.21 7.26
C HIS A 132 4.47 -1.16 6.94
N ALA A 133 4.64 -1.43 5.64
CA ALA A 133 5.17 -2.69 5.15
C ALA A 133 6.12 -2.46 3.97
N TYR A 134 6.96 -3.47 3.72
CA TYR A 134 7.79 -3.55 2.53
C TYR A 134 7.44 -4.77 1.71
N ALA A 135 7.75 -4.73 0.42
CA ALA A 135 7.69 -5.87 -0.49
C ALA A 135 8.94 -5.93 -1.35
N LEU A 136 9.43 -7.13 -1.58
CA LEU A 136 10.57 -7.42 -2.46
C LEU A 136 10.06 -8.18 -3.67
N TYR A 137 10.46 -7.71 -4.85
CA TYR A 137 10.10 -8.31 -6.12
C TYR A 137 11.34 -8.70 -6.91
N GLU A 138 11.22 -9.76 -7.68
CA GLU A 138 12.17 -10.17 -8.68
C GLU A 138 11.44 -10.37 -10.01
N ASN A 139 11.86 -9.62 -11.05
CA ASN A 139 11.20 -9.60 -12.35
C ASN A 139 9.67 -9.43 -12.25
N GLY A 140 9.24 -8.51 -11.40
CA GLY A 140 7.84 -8.20 -11.15
C GLY A 140 7.08 -9.18 -10.25
N ASN A 141 7.66 -10.32 -9.83
CA ASN A 141 7.02 -11.29 -8.96
C ASN A 141 7.36 -11.02 -7.49
N LEU A 142 6.36 -11.09 -6.61
CA LEU A 142 6.55 -10.94 -5.17
C LEU A 142 7.34 -12.12 -4.62
N ILE A 143 8.50 -11.82 -4.02
CA ILE A 143 9.36 -12.82 -3.39
C ILE A 143 9.14 -12.84 -1.88
N LYS A 144 8.97 -11.65 -1.29
CA LYS A 144 8.83 -11.51 0.16
C LYS A 144 8.20 -10.19 0.50
N TRP A 145 7.43 -10.18 1.58
CA TRP A 145 6.98 -8.95 2.22
C TRP A 145 7.18 -9.02 3.73
N GLY A 146 6.98 -7.92 4.42
CA GLY A 146 7.01 -7.87 5.87
C GLY A 146 6.68 -6.48 6.41
N PRO A 147 6.48 -6.37 7.72
CA PRO A 147 6.31 -5.09 8.37
C PRO A 147 7.60 -4.28 8.32
N THR A 148 7.48 -2.97 8.34
CA THR A 148 8.61 -2.05 8.46
C THR A 148 8.24 -0.85 9.31
N SER A 149 9.22 -0.24 9.95
CA SER A 149 9.05 1.06 10.55
C SER A 149 9.57 2.14 9.61
N MET A 150 8.86 3.25 9.57
CA MET A 150 9.20 4.41 8.77
C MET A 150 9.67 5.54 9.67
N GLY A 151 10.30 6.55 9.07
CA GLY A 151 10.77 7.71 9.80
C GLY A 151 9.65 8.42 10.56
N LYS A 152 9.96 8.91 11.77
CA LYS A 152 9.01 9.68 12.58
C LYS A 152 8.65 11.03 11.93
N LYS A 153 7.57 11.66 12.37
CA LYS A 153 7.08 12.95 11.86
C LYS A 153 8.17 14.03 11.75
N SER A 154 9.07 14.11 12.74
CA SER A 154 10.17 15.09 12.76
C SER A 154 11.36 14.72 11.87
N SER A 155 11.42 13.49 11.37
CA SER A 155 12.46 12.99 10.46
C SER A 155 11.87 11.89 9.58
N PRO A 156 11.02 12.26 8.61
CA PRO A 156 10.34 11.29 7.78
C PRO A 156 11.29 10.60 6.81
N THR A 157 11.02 9.34 6.50
CA THR A 157 11.68 8.67 5.38
C THR A 157 11.30 9.39 4.08
N LYS A 158 12.28 9.73 3.27
CA LYS A 158 12.04 10.39 1.97
C LYS A 158 11.24 9.48 1.05
N ILE A 159 10.25 10.06 0.38
CA ILE A 159 9.46 9.37 -0.65
C ILE A 159 10.13 9.58 -2.00
N GLY A 160 10.08 8.58 -2.86
CA GLY A 160 10.57 8.64 -4.23
C GLY A 160 11.33 7.40 -4.64
N LEU A 161 11.82 7.42 -5.86
CA LEU A 161 12.65 6.36 -6.40
C LEU A 161 14.07 6.47 -5.85
N GLY A 162 14.66 5.35 -5.48
CA GLY A 162 16.03 5.27 -5.01
C GLY A 162 16.75 4.06 -5.58
N PHE A 163 18.08 4.09 -5.52
CA PHE A 163 18.92 2.97 -5.94
C PHE A 163 19.83 2.58 -4.80
N THR A 164 20.04 1.27 -4.63
CA THR A 164 21.02 0.76 -3.67
C THR A 164 22.43 0.97 -4.21
N ASN A 165 23.28 1.55 -3.39
CA ASN A 165 24.67 1.82 -3.75
C ASN A 165 25.62 0.78 -3.14
N TRP A 166 25.57 0.62 -1.81
CA TRP A 166 26.42 -0.34 -1.11
C TRP A 166 25.64 -0.97 0.06
N LYS A 167 26.15 -2.12 0.52
CA LYS A 167 25.62 -2.82 1.69
C LYS A 167 26.76 -3.18 2.65
N LYS A 168 26.46 -3.16 3.95
CA LYS A 168 27.37 -3.63 5.02
C LYS A 168 26.61 -4.49 6.00
N LYS A 169 27.27 -5.55 6.50
CA LYS A 169 26.70 -6.40 7.57
C LYS A 169 26.50 -5.60 8.86
N ILE A 170 27.44 -4.73 9.18
CA ILE A 170 27.39 -3.81 10.32
C ILE A 170 27.89 -2.45 9.85
N ALA A 171 27.17 -1.40 10.18
CA ALA A 171 27.56 -0.02 10.01
C ALA A 171 27.25 0.76 11.28
N ILE A 172 28.03 1.81 11.55
CA ILE A 172 27.73 2.76 12.63
C ILE A 172 26.81 3.85 12.06
N SER A 173 25.78 4.21 12.82
CA SER A 173 24.90 5.30 12.43
C SER A 173 25.66 6.64 12.42
N THR A 174 25.44 7.44 11.40
CA THR A 174 25.98 8.81 11.34
C THR A 174 25.27 9.77 12.28
N SER A 175 24.03 9.44 12.66
CA SER A 175 23.21 10.27 13.56
C SER A 175 23.45 9.96 15.04
N ASN A 176 23.92 8.75 15.35
CA ASN A 176 24.25 8.33 16.70
C ASN A 176 25.34 7.24 16.64
N SER A 177 26.52 7.56 17.09
CA SER A 177 27.70 6.68 17.04
C SER A 177 27.56 5.39 17.88
N GLU A 178 26.65 5.34 18.83
CA GLU A 178 26.36 4.14 19.63
C GLU A 178 25.49 3.13 18.88
N TRP A 179 24.79 3.57 17.84
CA TRP A 179 23.87 2.72 17.10
C TRP A 179 24.61 1.90 16.04
N LYS A 180 24.58 0.60 16.23
CA LYS A 180 25.06 -0.38 15.25
C LYS A 180 23.91 -0.81 14.36
N LEU A 181 23.95 -0.40 13.10
CA LEU A 181 23.00 -0.78 12.05
C LEU A 181 23.43 -2.14 11.49
N ARG A 182 22.53 -3.12 11.54
CA ARG A 182 22.77 -4.46 10.98
C ARG A 182 22.16 -4.57 9.60
N TRP A 183 22.87 -5.25 8.69
CA TRP A 183 22.44 -5.47 7.31
C TRP A 183 22.06 -4.17 6.59
N ASN A 184 22.81 -3.12 6.88
CA ASN A 184 22.59 -1.81 6.32
C ASN A 184 22.93 -1.80 4.82
N PHE A 185 22.09 -1.12 4.05
CA PHE A 185 22.38 -0.75 2.68
C PHE A 185 22.12 0.76 2.50
N ASN A 186 22.97 1.40 1.71
CA ASN A 186 22.81 2.80 1.40
C ASN A 186 21.88 2.94 0.18
N VAL A 187 20.96 3.87 0.27
CA VAL A 187 20.08 4.26 -0.83
C VAL A 187 20.35 5.73 -1.13
N PHE A 188 20.62 6.04 -2.38
CA PHE A 188 20.57 7.41 -2.85
C PHE A 188 19.30 7.64 -3.66
N ASN A 189 18.61 8.72 -3.36
CA ASN A 189 17.44 9.12 -4.10
C ASN A 189 17.88 9.89 -5.33
N PHE A 190 17.34 9.55 -6.49
CA PHE A 190 17.31 10.50 -7.57
C PHE A 190 16.47 11.68 -7.09
N HIS A 191 17.09 12.82 -6.86
CA HIS A 191 16.36 14.07 -6.73
C HIS A 191 15.67 14.29 -8.07
N GLY A 192 14.37 14.18 -8.00
CA GLY A 192 13.51 14.07 -9.13
C GLY A 192 13.83 15.06 -10.22
N ILE A 193 13.62 14.58 -11.28
CA ILE A 193 12.94 15.23 -12.35
C ILE A 193 11.52 15.50 -11.81
N GLY A 194 11.36 16.64 -11.14
CA GLY A 194 10.07 17.22 -10.85
C GLY A 194 9.56 17.88 -12.11
#